data_271487ce7bbc61ae6658a7403294b07b
#
_entry.id   271487ce7bbc61ae6658a7403294b07b
#
_cell.length_a   1.000
_cell.length_b   1.000
_cell.length_c   1.000
_cell.angle_alpha   90.00
_cell.angle_beta   90.00
_cell.angle_gamma   90.00
#
_symmetry.space_group_name_H-M   'P 1'
#
loop_
_entity.id
_entity.type
_entity.pdbx_description
1 polymer ?
#
loop_
_entity_poly.entity_id
_entity_poly.type
_entity_poly.pdbx_seq_one_letter_code
_entity_poly.pdbx_strand_id
1 'polypeptide(L)'
;MEVRDAVEADAERLAGMTDAPSDVMVNLVHDRTVRVATEDEDLVGFVSFDARADTVHVTQLEGDPAVYDRLLEEPIRFAESEGMTVELLVPESESELPDAVEGAGFEQVGNGPRFEGEATRRYRLDLGAETH
;
A
#
# COMPACT_ATOMS: atom_id res chain seq x y z
N MET A 1 -9.25 14.77 -6.27
CA MET A 1 -8.96 13.69 -5.31
C MET A 1 -7.97 14.17 -4.26
N GLU A 2 -8.22 13.84 -3.01
CA GLU A 2 -7.34 14.21 -1.90
C GLU A 2 -6.80 12.96 -1.25
N VAL A 3 -5.53 13.00 -0.81
CA VAL A 3 -4.94 11.92 -0.04
C VAL A 3 -4.51 12.49 1.31
N ARG A 4 -4.91 11.83 2.38
CA ARG A 4 -4.64 12.31 3.74
C ARG A 4 -4.39 11.14 4.67
N ASP A 5 -3.92 11.44 5.89
CA ASP A 5 -3.79 10.41 6.91
C ASP A 5 -5.17 9.88 7.31
N ALA A 6 -5.26 8.58 7.52
CA ALA A 6 -6.46 7.98 8.05
C ALA A 6 -6.59 8.31 9.53
N VAL A 7 -7.82 8.47 9.99
CA VAL A 7 -8.13 8.64 11.40
C VAL A 7 -9.06 7.52 11.84
N GLU A 8 -9.22 7.36 13.15
CA GLU A 8 -10.04 6.28 13.70
C GLU A 8 -11.47 6.29 13.13
N ALA A 9 -12.01 7.46 12.86
CA ALA A 9 -13.34 7.59 12.29
C ALA A 9 -13.48 6.98 10.89
N ASP A 10 -12.37 6.75 10.19
CA ASP A 10 -12.38 6.12 8.87
C ASP A 10 -12.48 4.59 8.94
N ALA A 11 -12.31 4.01 10.13
CA ALA A 11 -12.21 2.56 10.28
C ALA A 11 -13.42 1.80 9.73
N GLU A 12 -14.62 2.32 9.90
CA GLU A 12 -15.82 1.67 9.39
C GLU A 12 -15.83 1.62 7.86
N ARG A 13 -15.40 2.69 7.22
CA ARG A 13 -15.32 2.74 5.76
C ARG A 13 -14.24 1.80 5.24
N LEU A 14 -13.11 1.76 5.93
CA LEU A 14 -12.02 0.84 5.58
C LEU A 14 -12.47 -0.61 5.73
N ALA A 15 -13.22 -0.90 6.77
CA ALA A 15 -13.76 -2.24 6.98
C ALA A 15 -14.69 -2.66 5.83
N GLY A 16 -15.50 -1.73 5.34
CA GLY A 16 -16.37 -1.99 4.20
C GLY A 16 -15.62 -2.25 2.90
N MET A 17 -14.42 -1.70 2.75
CA MET A 17 -13.59 -1.94 1.57
C MET A 17 -12.87 -3.27 1.59
N THR A 18 -12.54 -3.77 2.78
CA THR A 18 -11.63 -4.90 2.92
C THR A 18 -12.27 -6.16 3.42
N ASP A 19 -13.56 -6.12 3.75
CA ASP A 19 -14.28 -7.21 4.40
C ASP A 19 -13.70 -7.61 5.76
N ALA A 20 -12.92 -6.71 6.35
CA ALA A 20 -12.36 -6.91 7.69
C ALA A 20 -13.28 -6.28 8.73
N PRO A 21 -13.29 -6.78 9.99
CA PRO A 21 -14.04 -6.12 11.06
C PRO A 21 -13.51 -4.71 11.32
N SER A 22 -14.39 -3.81 11.75
CA SER A 22 -13.99 -2.42 12.00
C SER A 22 -12.96 -2.27 13.12
N ASP A 23 -12.99 -3.15 14.14
CA ASP A 23 -11.98 -3.11 15.20
C ASP A 23 -10.58 -3.49 14.68
N VAL A 24 -10.50 -4.35 13.67
CA VAL A 24 -9.24 -4.66 13.00
C VAL A 24 -8.71 -3.41 12.29
N MET A 25 -9.61 -2.66 11.64
CA MET A 25 -9.21 -1.42 10.96
C MET A 25 -8.80 -0.32 11.93
N VAL A 26 -9.44 -0.23 13.10
CA VAL A 26 -9.02 0.70 14.15
C VAL A 26 -7.57 0.40 14.56
N ASN A 27 -7.26 -0.87 14.77
CA ASN A 27 -5.90 -1.28 15.14
C ASN A 27 -4.91 -0.98 14.02
N LEU A 28 -5.29 -1.19 12.76
CA LEU A 28 -4.44 -0.88 11.62
C LEU A 28 -4.08 0.61 11.60
N VAL A 29 -5.07 1.48 11.79
CA VAL A 29 -4.87 2.92 11.78
C VAL A 29 -3.91 3.36 12.89
N HIS A 30 -3.96 2.71 14.04
CA HIS A 30 -3.08 3.04 15.17
C HIS A 30 -1.67 2.45 15.03
N ASP A 31 -1.56 1.25 14.47
CA ASP A 31 -0.28 0.52 14.45
C ASP A 31 0.56 0.77 13.22
N ARG A 32 -0.02 1.28 12.14
CA ARG A 32 0.68 1.47 10.87
C ARG A 32 0.41 2.85 10.32
N THR A 33 1.17 3.22 9.30
CA THR A 33 0.88 4.44 8.55
C THR A 33 -0.18 4.10 7.50
N VAL A 34 -1.31 4.77 7.57
CA VAL A 34 -2.42 4.55 6.64
C VAL A 34 -2.79 5.89 5.99
N ARG A 35 -2.80 5.91 4.67
CA ARG A 35 -3.24 7.08 3.89
C ARG A 35 -4.49 6.70 3.13
N VAL A 36 -5.47 7.58 3.12
CA VAL A 36 -6.73 7.35 2.40
C VAL A 36 -6.86 8.33 1.25
N ALA A 37 -7.44 7.87 0.16
CA ALA A 37 -7.80 8.72 -0.97
C ALA A 37 -9.29 8.98 -0.92
N THR A 38 -9.67 10.25 -1.04
CA THR A 38 -11.08 10.64 -1.02
C THR A 38 -11.42 11.44 -2.28
N GLU A 39 -12.67 11.31 -2.70
CA GLU A 39 -13.19 12.07 -3.82
C GLU A 39 -14.59 12.48 -3.46
N ASP A 40 -14.84 13.80 -3.41
CA ASP A 40 -16.12 14.36 -2.97
C ASP A 40 -16.58 13.79 -1.62
N GLU A 41 -15.64 13.66 -0.68
CA GLU A 41 -15.84 13.14 0.67
C GLU A 41 -16.05 11.63 0.75
N ASP A 42 -16.06 10.94 -0.40
CA ASP A 42 -16.15 9.48 -0.42
C ASP A 42 -14.75 8.87 -0.41
N LEU A 43 -14.59 7.81 0.36
CA LEU A 43 -13.34 7.07 0.41
C LEU A 43 -13.25 6.18 -0.82
N VAL A 44 -12.24 6.40 -1.66
CA VAL A 44 -12.08 5.66 -2.92
C VAL A 44 -10.90 4.70 -2.91
N GLY A 45 -10.07 4.76 -1.88
CA GLY A 45 -8.96 3.81 -1.74
C GLY A 45 -8.12 4.13 -0.52
N PHE A 46 -7.21 3.22 -0.20
CA PHE A 46 -6.23 3.48 0.86
C PHE A 46 -4.98 2.63 0.65
N VAL A 47 -3.90 3.06 1.29
CA VAL A 47 -2.66 2.31 1.36
C VAL A 47 -2.20 2.29 2.81
N SER A 48 -1.71 1.13 3.26
CA SER A 48 -1.05 1.04 4.56
C SER A 48 0.37 0.55 4.36
N PHE A 49 1.30 1.09 5.14
CA PHE A 49 2.69 0.71 5.06
C PHE A 49 3.38 0.86 6.40
N ASP A 50 4.53 0.22 6.53
CA ASP A 50 5.27 0.10 7.76
C ASP A 50 6.76 0.07 7.41
N ALA A 51 7.60 0.72 8.20
CA ALA A 51 9.04 0.75 7.96
C ALA A 51 9.74 -0.17 8.94
N ARG A 52 10.63 -1.04 8.42
CA ARG A 52 11.47 -1.90 9.23
C ARG A 52 12.86 -1.95 8.62
N ALA A 53 13.87 -1.71 9.45
CA ALA A 53 15.25 -1.67 8.98
C ALA A 53 15.35 -0.66 7.84
N ASP A 54 15.73 -1.09 6.66
CA ASP A 54 15.93 -0.23 5.51
C ASP A 54 14.79 -0.30 4.50
N THR A 55 13.67 -0.91 4.87
CA THR A 55 12.60 -1.20 3.91
C THR A 55 11.25 -0.72 4.39
N VAL A 56 10.53 -0.06 3.49
CA VAL A 56 9.12 0.28 3.69
C VAL A 56 8.31 -0.86 3.08
N HIS A 57 7.49 -1.50 3.89
CA HIS A 57 6.64 -2.60 3.45
C HIS A 57 5.22 -2.08 3.26
N VAL A 58 4.72 -2.15 2.03
CA VAL A 58 3.32 -1.84 1.74
C VAL A 58 2.52 -3.06 2.15
N THR A 59 1.67 -2.89 3.15
CA THR A 59 0.92 -4.02 3.73
C THR A 59 -0.46 -4.19 3.12
N GLN A 60 -1.07 -3.10 2.66
CA GLN A 60 -2.36 -3.15 1.96
C GLN A 60 -2.45 -2.02 0.95
N LEU A 61 -3.09 -2.29 -0.17
CA LEU A 61 -3.41 -1.28 -1.19
C LEU A 61 -4.74 -1.71 -1.78
N GLU A 62 -5.79 -0.95 -1.49
CA GLU A 62 -7.16 -1.29 -1.84
C GLU A 62 -7.88 -0.09 -2.44
N GLY A 63 -8.89 -0.37 -3.23
CA GLY A 63 -9.77 0.66 -3.78
C GLY A 63 -9.89 0.59 -5.28
N ASP A 64 -10.30 1.70 -5.88
CA ASP A 64 -10.42 1.83 -7.32
C ASP A 64 -9.02 1.79 -7.95
N PRO A 65 -8.77 0.92 -8.93
CA PRO A 65 -7.45 0.87 -9.58
C PRO A 65 -6.95 2.21 -10.11
N ALA A 66 -7.85 3.11 -10.46
CA ALA A 66 -7.48 4.44 -10.95
C ALA A 66 -6.71 5.27 -9.92
N VAL A 67 -6.81 4.94 -8.62
CA VAL A 67 -6.11 5.70 -7.58
C VAL A 67 -4.83 5.00 -7.10
N TYR A 68 -4.50 3.83 -7.61
CA TYR A 68 -3.32 3.08 -7.15
C TYR A 68 -2.03 3.87 -7.33
N ASP A 69 -1.85 4.52 -8.47
CA ASP A 69 -0.64 5.30 -8.73
C ASP A 69 -0.45 6.40 -7.68
N ARG A 70 -1.53 7.08 -7.37
CA ARG A 70 -1.50 8.17 -6.40
C ARG A 70 -1.23 7.67 -4.98
N LEU A 71 -1.84 6.53 -4.62
CA LEU A 71 -1.64 5.95 -3.30
C LEU A 71 -0.22 5.41 -3.13
N LEU A 72 0.35 4.81 -4.18
CA LEU A 72 1.72 4.31 -4.13
C LEU A 72 2.75 5.43 -3.94
N GLU A 73 2.43 6.66 -4.32
CA GLU A 73 3.32 7.80 -4.08
C GLU A 73 3.59 8.03 -2.60
N GLU A 74 2.66 7.66 -1.72
CA GLU A 74 2.82 7.90 -0.29
C GLU A 74 3.97 7.09 0.32
N PRO A 75 4.00 5.75 0.20
CA PRO A 75 5.15 5.00 0.71
C PRO A 75 6.44 5.31 -0.05
N ILE A 76 6.35 5.63 -1.34
CA ILE A 76 7.53 5.98 -2.13
C ILE A 76 8.15 7.29 -1.61
N ARG A 77 7.35 8.32 -1.36
CA ARG A 77 7.85 9.58 -0.80
C ARG A 77 8.48 9.38 0.57
N PHE A 78 7.83 8.58 1.41
CA PHE A 78 8.36 8.29 2.72
C PHE A 78 9.74 7.62 2.58
N ALA A 79 9.84 6.61 1.72
CA ALA A 79 11.09 5.89 1.50
C ALA A 79 12.18 6.80 0.93
N GLU A 80 11.84 7.69 0.00
CA GLU A 80 12.79 8.63 -0.57
C GLU A 80 13.38 9.55 0.50
N SER A 81 12.54 10.05 1.39
CA SER A 81 13.00 10.95 2.44
C SER A 81 13.89 10.26 3.47
N GLU A 82 13.74 8.95 3.64
CA GLU A 82 14.47 8.18 4.63
C GLU A 82 15.60 7.34 4.02
N GLY A 83 15.77 7.36 2.71
CA GLY A 83 16.78 6.56 2.04
C GLY A 83 16.51 5.05 2.09
N MET A 84 15.24 4.67 2.03
CA MET A 84 14.80 3.28 2.15
C MET A 84 14.36 2.70 0.82
N THR A 85 14.27 1.37 0.79
CA THR A 85 13.69 0.61 -0.32
C THR A 85 12.21 0.39 -0.03
N VAL A 86 11.38 0.24 -1.07
CA VAL A 86 9.96 -0.09 -0.91
C VAL A 86 9.71 -1.49 -1.44
N GLU A 87 8.97 -2.30 -0.68
CA GLU A 87 8.56 -3.63 -1.10
C GLU A 87 7.06 -3.81 -0.91
N LEU A 88 6.45 -4.58 -1.79
CA LEU A 88 5.09 -5.04 -1.58
C LEU A 88 4.88 -6.43 -2.18
N LEU A 89 3.88 -7.12 -1.64
CA LEU A 89 3.48 -8.43 -2.12
C LEU A 89 2.16 -8.28 -2.88
N VAL A 90 2.11 -8.85 -4.08
CA VAL A 90 0.92 -8.80 -4.92
C VAL A 90 0.37 -10.21 -5.08
N PRO A 91 -0.87 -10.47 -4.62
CA PRO A 91 -1.50 -11.77 -4.82
C PRO A 91 -1.68 -12.05 -6.32
N GLU A 92 -1.54 -13.30 -6.71
CA GLU A 92 -1.68 -13.68 -8.13
C GLU A 92 -3.08 -13.40 -8.68
N SER A 93 -4.10 -13.36 -7.82
CA SER A 93 -5.46 -13.04 -8.24
C SER A 93 -5.65 -11.58 -8.63
N GLU A 94 -4.73 -10.70 -8.23
CA GLU A 94 -4.82 -9.28 -8.57
C GLU A 94 -4.36 -9.07 -10.00
N SER A 95 -5.27 -8.60 -10.87
CA SER A 95 -4.95 -8.43 -12.29
C SER A 95 -4.53 -7.01 -12.66
N GLU A 96 -4.95 -6.01 -11.89
CA GLU A 96 -4.68 -4.61 -12.20
C GLU A 96 -3.54 -4.01 -11.40
N LEU A 97 -3.27 -4.57 -10.23
CA LEU A 97 -2.23 -4.06 -9.37
C LEU A 97 -0.82 -4.21 -9.96
N PRO A 98 -0.46 -5.32 -10.65
CA PRO A 98 0.87 -5.42 -11.24
C PRO A 98 1.21 -4.29 -12.21
N ASP A 99 0.25 -3.87 -13.04
CA ASP A 99 0.48 -2.77 -13.98
C ASP A 99 0.77 -1.46 -13.26
N ALA A 100 0.02 -1.17 -12.20
CA ALA A 100 0.23 0.05 -11.41
C ALA A 100 1.58 0.02 -10.70
N VAL A 101 1.96 -1.12 -10.16
CA VAL A 101 3.22 -1.30 -9.43
C VAL A 101 4.40 -1.14 -10.39
N GLU A 102 4.34 -1.78 -11.56
CA GLU A 102 5.41 -1.68 -12.55
C GLU A 102 5.47 -0.27 -13.13
N GLY A 103 4.32 0.36 -13.34
CA GLY A 103 4.25 1.75 -13.80
C GLY A 103 4.88 2.73 -12.83
N ALA A 104 4.89 2.40 -11.54
CA ALA A 104 5.52 3.23 -10.52
C ALA A 104 7.03 2.99 -10.39
N GLY A 105 7.57 2.03 -11.15
CA GLY A 105 9.00 1.76 -11.17
C GLY A 105 9.44 0.52 -10.40
N PHE A 106 8.50 -0.23 -9.83
CA PHE A 106 8.84 -1.46 -9.10
C PHE A 106 9.20 -2.57 -10.07
N GLU A 107 10.08 -3.45 -9.62
CA GLU A 107 10.46 -4.64 -10.36
C GLU A 107 10.09 -5.89 -9.58
N GLN A 108 9.64 -6.93 -10.28
CA GLN A 108 9.39 -8.20 -9.65
C GLN A 108 10.72 -8.86 -9.31
N VAL A 109 10.95 -9.15 -8.03
CA VAL A 109 12.23 -9.71 -7.57
C VAL A 109 12.10 -11.16 -7.11
N GLY A 110 10.91 -11.74 -7.18
CA GLY A 110 10.71 -13.14 -6.82
C GLY A 110 9.29 -13.38 -6.35
N ASN A 111 9.12 -14.50 -5.67
CA ASN A 111 7.84 -14.87 -5.09
C ASN A 111 7.86 -14.54 -3.61
N GLY A 112 6.69 -14.16 -3.07
CA GLY A 112 6.51 -13.97 -1.65
C GLY A 112 5.90 -15.21 -1.00
N PRO A 113 5.54 -15.09 0.28
CA PRO A 113 4.87 -16.18 0.97
C PRO A 113 3.44 -16.37 0.43
N ARG A 114 2.88 -17.54 0.68
CA ARG A 114 1.48 -17.78 0.36
C ARG A 114 0.59 -17.18 1.45
N PHE A 115 -0.47 -16.52 1.02
CA PHE A 115 -1.49 -16.01 1.92
C PHE A 115 -2.79 -16.74 1.62
N GLU A 116 -3.34 -17.40 2.63
CA GLU A 116 -4.60 -18.13 2.50
C GLU A 116 -4.58 -19.10 1.31
N GLY A 117 -3.44 -19.73 1.08
CA GLY A 117 -3.29 -20.69 -0.01
C GLY A 117 -2.97 -20.07 -1.35
N GLU A 118 -2.96 -18.77 -1.45
CA GLU A 118 -2.69 -18.07 -2.69
C GLU A 118 -1.24 -17.63 -2.79
N ALA A 119 -0.63 -17.83 -3.96
CA ALA A 119 0.74 -17.39 -4.20
C ALA A 119 0.79 -15.88 -4.36
N THR A 120 1.90 -15.28 -3.95
CA THR A 120 2.14 -13.86 -4.10
C THR A 120 3.43 -13.64 -4.85
N ARG A 121 3.56 -12.45 -5.44
CA ARG A 121 4.78 -11.99 -6.11
C ARG A 121 5.34 -10.82 -5.33
N ARG A 122 6.65 -10.81 -5.18
CA ARG A 122 7.34 -9.72 -4.46
C ARG A 122 7.85 -8.70 -5.46
N TYR A 123 7.50 -7.45 -5.23
CA TYR A 123 7.96 -6.31 -6.02
C TYR A 123 8.79 -5.39 -5.15
N ARG A 124 9.81 -4.79 -5.75
CA ARG A 124 10.73 -3.90 -5.02
C ARG A 124 11.05 -2.67 -5.85
N LEU A 125 11.11 -1.53 -5.16
CA LEU A 125 11.60 -0.28 -5.72
C LEU A 125 12.80 0.15 -4.88
N ASP A 126 13.98 0.15 -5.46
CA ASP A 126 15.22 0.45 -4.75
C ASP A 126 15.60 1.91 -4.97
N LEU A 127 15.23 2.76 -4.01
CA LEU A 127 15.49 4.19 -4.08
C LEU A 127 16.87 4.57 -3.58
N GLY A 128 17.46 3.73 -2.72
CA GLY A 128 18.78 3.98 -2.18
C GLY A 128 19.89 3.86 -3.21
N ALA A 129 19.69 3.04 -4.25
CA ALA A 129 20.69 2.80 -5.27
C ALA A 129 20.86 3.95 -6.24
N GLU A 130 19.98 4.93 -6.20
CA GLU A 130 19.97 6.04 -7.15
C GLU A 130 20.68 7.29 -6.68
N THR A 131 21.31 7.22 -5.53
CA THR A 131 21.90 8.40 -4.90
C THR A 131 23.33 8.70 -5.34
N HIS A 132 23.76 8.13 -6.40
CA HIS A 132 25.15 8.35 -6.87
C HIS A 132 25.27 8.96 -8.22
#